data_b457c184f39d28fcf89d43e95cc5932a
#
_entry.id   b457c184f39d28fcf89d43e95cc5932a
#
_cell.length_a   1.000
_cell.length_b   1.000
_cell.length_c   1.000
_cell.angle_alpha   90.00
_cell.angle_beta   90.00
_cell.angle_gamma   90.00
#
_symmetry.space_group_name_H-M   'P 1'
#
loop_
_entity.id
_entity.type
_entity.pdbx_description
1 polymer ?
#
loop_
_entity_poly.entity_id
_entity_poly.type
_entity_poly.pdbx_seq_one_letter_code
_entity_poly.pdbx_strand_id
1 'polypeptide(L)'
;MNSQNYLSKHIENLDKIFKNTYLNHIHILTNCDFELTFSKSSLGGIIISLNNDKPFIELTKEKYLFTNQNSFFARIKQKILNSKLLSIEVINNDNIVCFSFLKTTDTYDKIIYKLYVELFKNNSNIILTSNEIIIDTIHLKGFETKRPIMPQTKYLLPTNERTVKEINEEKMDQFISNYISNIETKYLDNKYSVLKKSIKSKIKSLNNKIEKVSNDKNEAIKNLEYRNVGDYLLTNYEDSKYLNKYEIDGKTYVNSTFLPLDQYIQRCYKIYKKAKQTIQISEEYINKSNIEKDYLESILSSLKVFKEEDYIETFIELDKLGYIKNKKTVRKKDIPSFKPYYVVFNNVKIGFGKNSTQNDYLTFKEAKKDYYFLHIFKDHGPHVVIFSSTPSNEIKEFASELALYLSSSTVGEVLYTQIKNVKKGDVEGKVNILKYETFNIVKFKYDIASYLLEAKRF
;
A
#
# COMPACT_ATOMS: atom_id res chain seq x y z
N MET A 1 10.92 26.23 -24.80
CA MET A 1 10.53 25.62 -26.11
C MET A 1 9.02 25.58 -26.23
N ASN A 2 8.50 25.73 -27.43
CA ASN A 2 7.06 25.60 -27.70
C ASN A 2 6.59 24.15 -27.49
N SER A 3 5.39 23.96 -26.91
CA SER A 3 4.81 22.65 -26.62
C SER A 3 4.74 21.71 -27.82
N GLN A 4 4.50 22.25 -29.00
CA GLN A 4 4.43 21.50 -30.26
C GLN A 4 5.82 20.99 -30.68
N ASN A 5 6.85 21.83 -30.58
CA ASN A 5 8.22 21.45 -30.91
C ASN A 5 8.76 20.40 -29.93
N TYR A 6 8.38 20.50 -28.63
CA TYR A 6 8.70 19.47 -27.64
C TYR A 6 8.10 18.12 -28.02
N LEU A 7 6.78 18.08 -28.28
CA LEU A 7 6.10 16.85 -28.68
C LEU A 7 6.69 16.28 -29.99
N SER A 8 6.90 17.11 -31.00
CA SER A 8 7.44 16.66 -32.31
C SER A 8 8.82 16.00 -32.15
N LYS A 9 9.72 16.59 -31.36
CA LYS A 9 11.05 16.04 -31.10
C LYS A 9 10.96 14.67 -30.41
N HIS A 10 10.09 14.52 -29.40
CA HIS A 10 9.89 13.24 -28.72
C HIS A 10 9.31 12.18 -29.66
N ILE A 11 8.29 12.53 -30.44
CA ILE A 11 7.63 11.60 -31.38
C ILE A 11 8.58 11.16 -32.49
N GLU A 12 9.38 12.07 -33.06
CA GLU A 12 10.42 11.71 -34.04
C GLU A 12 11.44 10.68 -33.47
N ASN A 13 11.80 10.84 -32.20
CA ASN A 13 12.68 9.89 -31.55
C ASN A 13 12.01 8.51 -31.38
N LEU A 14 10.75 8.48 -30.95
CA LEU A 14 9.97 7.24 -30.84
C LEU A 14 9.81 6.55 -32.20
N ASP A 15 9.53 7.31 -33.27
CA ASP A 15 9.44 6.76 -34.64
C ASP A 15 10.75 6.10 -35.05
N LYS A 16 11.91 6.77 -34.86
CA LYS A 16 13.24 6.21 -35.17
C LYS A 16 13.51 4.89 -34.42
N ILE A 17 13.08 4.79 -33.18
CA ILE A 17 13.29 3.60 -32.33
C ILE A 17 12.40 2.43 -32.76
N PHE A 18 11.09 2.68 -32.95
CA PHE A 18 10.10 1.62 -33.05
C PHE A 18 9.58 1.37 -34.49
N LYS A 19 9.89 2.22 -35.45
CA LYS A 19 9.51 2.01 -36.85
C LYS A 19 9.94 0.63 -37.36
N ASN A 20 9.06 0.01 -38.11
CA ASN A 20 9.23 -1.35 -38.64
C ASN A 20 9.27 -2.49 -37.59
N THR A 21 8.90 -2.23 -36.33
CA THR A 21 8.72 -3.26 -35.31
C THR A 21 7.25 -3.73 -35.27
N TYR A 22 6.99 -4.82 -34.55
CA TYR A 22 5.64 -5.38 -34.40
C TYR A 22 5.11 -5.09 -33.01
N LEU A 23 3.84 -4.67 -32.91
CA LEU A 23 3.16 -4.45 -31.64
C LEU A 23 2.85 -5.81 -30.97
N ASN A 24 3.53 -6.11 -29.86
CA ASN A 24 3.41 -7.38 -29.16
C ASN A 24 2.34 -7.37 -28.09
N HIS A 25 2.34 -6.33 -27.24
CA HIS A 25 1.39 -6.23 -26.12
C HIS A 25 0.88 -4.82 -25.96
N ILE A 26 -0.33 -4.73 -25.36
CA ILE A 26 -0.93 -3.49 -24.86
C ILE A 26 -1.23 -3.75 -23.40
N HIS A 27 -0.53 -3.07 -22.50
CA HIS A 27 -0.77 -3.10 -21.07
C HIS A 27 -1.64 -1.91 -20.65
N ILE A 28 -2.68 -2.16 -19.89
CA ILE A 28 -3.55 -1.14 -19.32
C ILE A 28 -3.08 -0.95 -17.87
N LEU A 29 -2.35 0.14 -17.63
CA LEU A 29 -1.69 0.38 -16.34
C LEU A 29 -2.67 0.99 -15.34
N THR A 30 -3.41 2.01 -15.77
CA THR A 30 -4.49 2.64 -15.00
C THR A 30 -5.71 2.89 -15.92
N ASN A 31 -6.70 3.62 -15.44
CA ASN A 31 -7.84 3.99 -16.27
C ASN A 31 -7.47 4.97 -17.42
N CYS A 32 -6.34 5.66 -17.30
CA CYS A 32 -5.88 6.66 -18.28
C CYS A 32 -4.46 6.42 -18.79
N ASP A 33 -3.76 5.39 -18.32
CA ASP A 33 -2.37 5.11 -18.69
C ASP A 33 -2.25 3.75 -19.38
N PHE A 34 -1.59 3.72 -20.53
CA PHE A 34 -1.47 2.55 -21.39
C PHE A 34 -0.03 2.40 -21.87
N GLU A 35 0.46 1.18 -21.97
CA GLU A 35 1.77 0.90 -22.54
C GLU A 35 1.63 0.04 -23.79
N LEU A 36 2.31 0.45 -24.85
CA LEU A 36 2.50 -0.31 -26.07
C LEU A 36 3.91 -0.91 -26.08
N THR A 37 4.01 -2.24 -26.13
CA THR A 37 5.32 -2.92 -26.23
C THR A 37 5.48 -3.55 -27.60
N PHE A 38 6.72 -3.50 -28.11
CA PHE A 38 7.06 -3.88 -29.47
C PHE A 38 8.07 -5.05 -29.50
N SER A 39 8.27 -5.65 -30.69
CA SER A 39 9.17 -6.80 -30.87
C SER A 39 10.64 -6.54 -30.47
N LYS A 40 11.06 -5.26 -30.38
CA LYS A 40 12.36 -4.85 -29.82
C LYS A 40 12.21 -4.47 -28.34
N SER A 41 11.73 -5.39 -27.51
CA SER A 41 11.42 -5.16 -26.10
C SER A 41 12.62 -4.73 -25.23
N SER A 42 13.87 -4.95 -25.69
CA SER A 42 15.08 -4.46 -25.02
C SER A 42 15.18 -2.94 -24.98
N LEU A 43 14.46 -2.25 -25.88
CA LEU A 43 14.45 -0.78 -25.96
C LEU A 43 13.39 -0.15 -25.07
N GLY A 44 12.52 -0.96 -24.42
CA GLY A 44 11.40 -0.50 -23.59
C GLY A 44 10.07 -0.51 -24.35
N GLY A 45 9.11 0.29 -23.86
CA GLY A 45 7.78 0.48 -24.43
C GLY A 45 7.43 1.96 -24.61
N ILE A 46 6.24 2.23 -25.16
CA ILE A 46 5.68 3.58 -25.25
C ILE A 46 4.53 3.70 -24.27
N ILE A 47 4.65 4.58 -23.29
CA ILE A 47 3.54 4.97 -22.40
C ILE A 47 2.73 6.08 -23.07
N ILE A 48 1.42 5.89 -23.09
CA ILE A 48 0.41 6.89 -23.45
C ILE A 48 -0.38 7.20 -22.19
N SER A 49 -0.31 8.43 -21.71
CA SER A 49 -1.11 8.92 -20.58
C SER A 49 -2.15 9.91 -21.04
N LEU A 50 -3.42 9.60 -20.80
CA LEU A 50 -4.56 10.50 -21.02
C LEU A 50 -4.87 11.30 -19.74
N ASN A 51 -3.88 11.60 -18.91
CA ASN A 51 -4.03 12.40 -17.71
C ASN A 51 -4.75 13.72 -18.01
N ASN A 52 -5.77 14.06 -17.23
CA ASN A 52 -6.61 15.23 -17.47
C ASN A 52 -5.84 16.55 -17.45
N ASP A 53 -4.80 16.67 -16.63
CA ASP A 53 -4.05 17.93 -16.50
C ASP A 53 -2.91 18.04 -17.53
N LYS A 54 -2.11 16.97 -17.65
CA LYS A 54 -0.94 16.92 -18.54
C LYS A 54 -0.87 15.57 -19.24
N PRO A 55 -1.65 15.35 -20.33
CA PRO A 55 -1.51 14.13 -21.13
C PRO A 55 -0.17 14.12 -21.86
N PHE A 56 0.44 12.93 -22.00
CA PHE A 56 1.75 12.78 -22.63
C PHE A 56 1.92 11.42 -23.33
N ILE A 57 2.94 11.34 -24.18
CA ILE A 57 3.46 10.09 -24.74
C ILE A 57 4.96 10.09 -24.50
N GLU A 58 5.50 8.99 -23.95
CA GLU A 58 6.91 8.90 -23.58
C GLU A 58 7.46 7.49 -23.73
N LEU A 59 8.77 7.39 -23.95
CA LEU A 59 9.52 6.13 -23.87
C LEU A 59 9.62 5.68 -22.40
N THR A 60 9.31 4.41 -22.15
CA THR A 60 9.57 3.82 -20.82
C THR A 60 10.48 2.61 -20.94
N LYS A 61 11.41 2.47 -20.00
CA LYS A 61 12.22 1.27 -19.79
C LYS A 61 11.66 0.38 -18.69
N GLU A 62 10.66 0.86 -17.96
CA GLU A 62 9.96 0.09 -16.94
C GLU A 62 9.27 -1.12 -17.58
N LYS A 63 9.28 -2.25 -16.89
CA LYS A 63 8.59 -3.47 -17.33
C LYS A 63 7.38 -3.70 -16.43
N TYR A 64 6.22 -3.41 -16.94
CA TYR A 64 4.97 -3.67 -16.23
C TYR A 64 4.52 -5.11 -16.46
N LEU A 65 4.47 -5.90 -15.38
CA LEU A 65 4.00 -7.30 -15.40
C LEU A 65 2.49 -7.43 -15.16
N PHE A 66 1.80 -6.29 -15.00
CA PHE A 66 0.38 -6.22 -14.71
C PHE A 66 -0.40 -5.54 -15.84
N THR A 67 -1.67 -5.86 -15.94
CA THR A 67 -2.61 -5.19 -16.84
C THR A 67 -4.01 -5.21 -16.23
N ASN A 68 -4.70 -4.08 -16.32
CA ASN A 68 -6.11 -3.96 -16.00
C ASN A 68 -6.98 -4.36 -17.20
N GLN A 69 -8.29 -4.31 -17.02
CA GLN A 69 -9.25 -4.51 -18.11
C GLN A 69 -9.76 -3.15 -18.58
N ASN A 70 -9.84 -2.98 -19.91
CA ASN A 70 -10.44 -1.82 -20.55
C ASN A 70 -11.22 -2.29 -21.79
N SER A 71 -12.49 -1.93 -21.86
CA SER A 71 -13.40 -2.38 -22.92
C SER A 71 -12.97 -1.95 -24.31
N PHE A 72 -12.44 -0.72 -24.47
CA PHE A 72 -11.93 -0.24 -25.74
C PHE A 72 -10.77 -1.11 -26.23
N PHE A 73 -9.73 -1.31 -25.41
CA PHE A 73 -8.59 -2.12 -25.82
C PHE A 73 -8.95 -3.59 -26.02
N ALA A 74 -9.92 -4.12 -25.28
CA ALA A 74 -10.42 -5.47 -25.52
C ALA A 74 -11.02 -5.62 -26.94
N ARG A 75 -11.73 -4.60 -27.43
CA ARG A 75 -12.31 -4.60 -28.79
C ARG A 75 -11.28 -4.39 -29.89
N ILE A 76 -10.34 -3.46 -29.72
CA ILE A 76 -9.36 -3.12 -30.78
C ILE A 76 -8.14 -4.03 -30.81
N LYS A 77 -7.84 -4.73 -29.69
CA LYS A 77 -6.63 -5.54 -29.53
C LYS A 77 -6.44 -6.54 -30.67
N GLN A 78 -7.48 -7.26 -31.08
CA GLN A 78 -7.41 -8.21 -32.18
C GLN A 78 -7.06 -7.56 -33.53
N LYS A 79 -7.40 -6.29 -33.73
CA LYS A 79 -7.15 -5.57 -34.97
C LYS A 79 -5.69 -5.11 -35.11
N ILE A 80 -5.07 -4.65 -34.03
CA ILE A 80 -3.73 -4.04 -34.07
C ILE A 80 -2.61 -4.88 -33.47
N LEU A 81 -2.89 -5.91 -32.64
CA LEU A 81 -1.83 -6.79 -32.16
C LEU A 81 -1.15 -7.55 -33.30
N ASN A 82 0.16 -7.75 -33.16
CA ASN A 82 1.02 -8.39 -34.18
C ASN A 82 1.00 -7.66 -35.53
N SER A 83 0.63 -6.37 -35.56
CA SER A 83 0.76 -5.52 -36.74
C SER A 83 2.11 -4.80 -36.74
N LYS A 84 2.61 -4.49 -37.93
CA LYS A 84 3.86 -3.78 -38.14
C LYS A 84 3.63 -2.28 -37.96
N LEU A 85 4.40 -1.60 -37.14
CA LEU A 85 4.39 -0.16 -37.00
C LEU A 85 5.07 0.47 -38.22
N LEU A 86 4.33 1.29 -38.98
CA LEU A 86 4.84 1.99 -40.15
C LEU A 86 5.42 3.35 -39.79
N SER A 87 4.72 4.12 -38.97
CA SER A 87 5.15 5.45 -38.53
C SER A 87 4.46 5.87 -37.25
N ILE A 88 5.11 6.81 -36.53
CA ILE A 88 4.53 7.60 -35.45
C ILE A 88 4.74 9.06 -35.81
N GLU A 89 3.64 9.83 -35.97
CA GLU A 89 3.70 11.19 -36.49
C GLU A 89 2.83 12.14 -35.67
N VAL A 90 3.29 13.39 -35.53
CA VAL A 90 2.47 14.49 -35.02
C VAL A 90 1.66 15.04 -36.18
N ILE A 91 0.35 15.15 -36.01
CA ILE A 91 -0.57 15.59 -37.06
C ILE A 91 -0.79 17.10 -36.97
N ASN A 92 -0.60 17.79 -38.10
CA ASN A 92 -0.84 19.24 -38.28
C ASN A 92 -0.16 20.14 -37.25
N ASN A 93 0.99 19.73 -36.73
CA ASN A 93 1.66 20.41 -35.59
C ASN A 93 0.73 20.68 -34.40
N ASP A 94 -0.27 19.83 -34.18
CA ASP A 94 -1.17 19.88 -33.02
C ASP A 94 -0.79 18.78 -31.99
N ASN A 95 -1.44 18.79 -30.82
CA ASN A 95 -1.27 17.79 -29.80
C ASN A 95 -1.99 16.46 -30.17
N ILE A 96 -1.81 16.01 -31.41
CA ILE A 96 -2.37 14.77 -31.94
C ILE A 96 -1.23 13.92 -32.50
N VAL A 97 -1.12 12.70 -32.00
CA VAL A 97 -0.13 11.72 -32.45
C VAL A 97 -0.85 10.57 -33.14
N CYS A 98 -0.38 10.21 -34.33
CA CYS A 98 -0.90 9.10 -35.12
C CYS A 98 0.12 7.97 -35.20
N PHE A 99 -0.28 6.78 -34.72
CA PHE A 99 0.44 5.53 -34.93
C PHE A 99 -0.18 4.80 -36.11
N SER A 100 0.58 4.56 -37.17
CA SER A 100 0.14 3.83 -38.37
C SER A 100 0.61 2.36 -38.29
N PHE A 101 -0.33 1.43 -38.28
CA PHE A 101 -0.09 0.00 -38.19
C PHE A 101 -0.51 -0.72 -39.46
N LEU A 102 0.36 -1.60 -39.98
CA LEU A 102 0.06 -2.50 -41.07
C LEU A 102 -0.24 -3.90 -40.52
N LYS A 103 -1.49 -4.33 -40.67
CA LYS A 103 -1.95 -5.68 -40.34
C LYS A 103 -2.06 -6.51 -41.59
N THR A 104 -1.42 -7.67 -41.61
CA THR A 104 -1.68 -8.69 -42.64
C THR A 104 -2.70 -9.69 -42.06
N THR A 105 -3.78 -9.92 -42.76
CA THR A 105 -4.82 -10.88 -42.38
C THR A 105 -4.41 -12.30 -42.77
N ASP A 106 -5.14 -13.28 -42.29
CA ASP A 106 -4.93 -14.71 -42.65
C ASP A 106 -5.17 -14.96 -44.17
N THR A 107 -5.92 -14.07 -44.82
CA THR A 107 -6.13 -14.08 -46.27
C THR A 107 -5.08 -13.27 -47.03
N TYR A 108 -3.98 -12.85 -46.38
CA TYR A 108 -2.89 -12.03 -46.92
C TYR A 108 -3.31 -10.60 -47.36
N ASP A 109 -4.50 -10.15 -47.00
CA ASP A 109 -4.89 -8.77 -47.22
C ASP A 109 -4.14 -7.84 -46.28
N LYS A 110 -3.75 -6.67 -46.80
CA LYS A 110 -3.03 -5.64 -46.07
C LYS A 110 -4.00 -4.53 -45.66
N ILE A 111 -4.21 -4.38 -44.35
CA ILE A 111 -5.07 -3.35 -43.78
C ILE A 111 -4.22 -2.38 -42.98
N ILE A 112 -4.41 -1.07 -43.24
CA ILE A 112 -3.78 -0.02 -42.43
C ILE A 112 -4.76 0.45 -41.38
N TYR A 113 -4.34 0.34 -40.12
CA TYR A 113 -5.02 0.91 -38.97
C TYR A 113 -4.26 2.14 -38.47
N LYS A 114 -4.98 3.22 -38.20
CA LYS A 114 -4.40 4.43 -37.60
C LYS A 114 -4.96 4.60 -36.19
N LEU A 115 -4.06 4.68 -35.20
CA LEU A 115 -4.40 4.96 -33.82
C LEU A 115 -4.06 6.41 -33.53
N TYR A 116 -5.09 7.27 -33.49
CA TYR A 116 -4.93 8.66 -33.11
C TYR A 116 -5.00 8.82 -31.61
N VAL A 117 -4.01 9.52 -31.05
CA VAL A 117 -3.93 9.89 -29.64
C VAL A 117 -4.05 11.41 -29.54
N GLU A 118 -5.16 11.89 -29.03
CA GLU A 118 -5.43 13.31 -28.83
C GLU A 118 -5.01 13.70 -27.42
N LEU A 119 -3.95 14.51 -27.28
CA LEU A 119 -3.35 14.92 -26.01
C LEU A 119 -3.87 16.30 -25.57
N PHE A 120 -5.19 16.42 -25.43
CA PHE A 120 -5.81 17.67 -25.03
C PHE A 120 -6.16 17.68 -23.56
N LYS A 121 -5.70 18.69 -22.81
CA LYS A 121 -6.05 18.86 -21.39
C LYS A 121 -7.57 18.72 -21.19
N ASN A 122 -7.99 17.89 -20.22
CA ASN A 122 -9.39 17.57 -19.91
C ASN A 122 -10.22 16.96 -21.05
N ASN A 123 -9.62 16.68 -22.22
CA ASN A 123 -10.32 16.20 -23.39
C ASN A 123 -9.47 15.26 -24.24
N SER A 124 -8.56 14.54 -23.60
CA SER A 124 -7.71 13.56 -24.26
C SER A 124 -8.52 12.34 -24.72
N ASN A 125 -8.11 11.70 -25.83
CA ASN A 125 -8.81 10.55 -26.39
C ASN A 125 -7.85 9.63 -27.15
N ILE A 126 -8.24 8.37 -27.32
CA ILE A 126 -7.61 7.43 -28.27
C ILE A 126 -8.69 6.92 -29.22
N ILE A 127 -8.41 7.00 -30.51
CA ILE A 127 -9.36 6.69 -31.59
C ILE A 127 -8.67 5.77 -32.59
N LEU A 128 -9.25 4.61 -32.85
CA LEU A 128 -8.79 3.70 -33.89
C LEU A 128 -9.60 3.89 -35.16
N THR A 129 -8.93 4.06 -36.29
CA THR A 129 -9.55 4.19 -37.61
C THR A 129 -8.98 3.19 -38.61
N SER A 130 -9.75 2.92 -39.66
CA SER A 130 -9.30 2.32 -40.91
C SER A 130 -9.96 3.06 -42.06
N ASN A 131 -9.22 3.41 -43.11
CA ASN A 131 -9.72 4.19 -44.23
C ASN A 131 -10.48 5.46 -43.80
N GLU A 132 -9.94 6.18 -42.82
CA GLU A 132 -10.52 7.38 -42.17
C GLU A 132 -11.84 7.17 -41.42
N ILE A 133 -12.38 5.94 -41.36
CA ILE A 133 -13.58 5.62 -40.61
C ILE A 133 -13.20 5.17 -39.21
N ILE A 134 -13.87 5.74 -38.22
CA ILE A 134 -13.68 5.38 -36.80
C ILE A 134 -14.18 3.96 -36.56
N ILE A 135 -13.29 3.11 -36.06
CA ILE A 135 -13.63 1.74 -35.63
C ILE A 135 -14.11 1.77 -34.20
N ASP A 136 -13.36 2.46 -33.33
CA ASP A 136 -13.68 2.58 -31.92
C ASP A 136 -12.91 3.73 -31.25
N THR A 137 -13.34 4.15 -30.07
CA THR A 137 -12.73 5.23 -29.29
C THR A 137 -12.89 4.99 -27.79
N ILE A 138 -11.96 5.54 -26.98
CA ILE A 138 -12.09 5.51 -25.50
C ILE A 138 -13.25 6.40 -25.06
N HIS A 139 -13.32 7.63 -25.55
CA HIS A 139 -14.35 8.60 -25.19
C HIS A 139 -15.22 8.93 -26.40
N LEU A 140 -16.47 8.53 -26.31
CA LEU A 140 -17.48 8.82 -27.34
C LEU A 140 -17.90 10.30 -27.26
N LYS A 141 -18.12 10.93 -28.44
CA LYS A 141 -18.76 12.25 -28.58
C LYS A 141 -19.87 12.12 -29.58
N GLY A 142 -21.07 12.40 -29.17
CA GLY A 142 -22.27 12.26 -29.98
C GLY A 142 -22.42 13.37 -31.04
N PHE A 143 -23.49 13.27 -31.82
CA PHE A 143 -23.81 14.23 -32.91
C PHE A 143 -24.23 15.60 -32.40
N GLU A 144 -24.46 15.77 -31.11
CA GLU A 144 -24.68 17.05 -30.44
C GLU A 144 -23.42 17.94 -30.41
N THR A 145 -22.25 17.32 -30.63
CA THR A 145 -20.99 18.06 -30.67
C THR A 145 -20.63 18.51 -32.09
N LYS A 146 -19.88 19.61 -32.23
CA LYS A 146 -19.38 20.09 -33.54
C LYS A 146 -18.49 19.06 -34.24
N ARG A 147 -17.95 18.10 -33.51
CA ARG A 147 -17.06 17.06 -34.01
C ARG A 147 -17.43 15.72 -33.36
N PRO A 148 -18.36 14.99 -33.93
CA PRO A 148 -18.75 13.67 -33.45
C PRO A 148 -17.57 12.69 -33.53
N ILE A 149 -17.38 11.87 -32.49
CA ILE A 149 -16.40 10.81 -32.45
C ILE A 149 -17.14 9.52 -32.04
N MET A 150 -17.64 8.81 -33.02
CA MET A 150 -18.44 7.61 -32.86
C MET A 150 -18.01 6.53 -33.87
N PRO A 151 -18.11 5.23 -33.53
CA PRO A 151 -17.87 4.16 -34.49
C PRO A 151 -18.69 4.36 -35.80
N GLN A 152 -18.09 3.99 -36.92
CA GLN A 152 -18.62 4.10 -38.27
C GLN A 152 -18.78 5.54 -38.81
N THR A 153 -18.36 6.57 -38.10
CA THR A 153 -18.28 7.94 -38.62
C THR A 153 -16.88 8.24 -39.17
N LYS A 154 -16.79 9.23 -40.07
CA LYS A 154 -15.50 9.69 -40.58
C LYS A 154 -14.75 10.44 -39.46
N TYR A 155 -13.46 10.15 -39.29
CA TYR A 155 -12.61 10.88 -38.35
C TYR A 155 -12.25 12.24 -38.96
N LEU A 156 -12.67 13.29 -38.30
CA LEU A 156 -12.34 14.68 -38.65
C LEU A 156 -11.26 15.19 -37.69
N LEU A 157 -10.21 15.79 -38.23
CA LEU A 157 -9.21 16.48 -37.42
C LEU A 157 -9.83 17.70 -36.75
N PRO A 158 -9.46 18.03 -35.50
CA PRO A 158 -9.90 19.26 -34.87
C PRO A 158 -9.34 20.47 -35.63
N THR A 159 -10.10 21.55 -35.67
CA THR A 159 -9.65 22.82 -36.26
C THR A 159 -8.60 23.49 -35.36
N ASN A 160 -7.50 23.94 -35.95
CA ASN A 160 -6.39 24.57 -35.23
C ASN A 160 -6.72 26.04 -34.87
N GLU A 161 -7.36 26.30 -33.77
CA GLU A 161 -7.54 27.64 -33.18
C GLU A 161 -6.81 27.79 -31.82
N ARG A 162 -5.75 27.00 -31.55
CA ARG A 162 -5.18 26.93 -30.22
C ARG A 162 -3.92 27.76 -30.08
N THR A 163 -3.87 28.55 -29.02
CA THR A 163 -2.65 29.24 -28.59
C THR A 163 -1.58 28.24 -28.14
N VAL A 164 -0.44 28.32 -28.78
CA VAL A 164 0.73 27.55 -28.46
C VAL A 164 1.28 28.01 -27.11
N LYS A 165 1.44 27.11 -26.17
CA LYS A 165 2.00 27.41 -24.83
C LYS A 165 3.50 27.12 -24.81
N GLU A 166 4.25 27.97 -24.15
CA GLU A 166 5.63 27.64 -23.81
C GLU A 166 5.71 26.59 -22.69
N ILE A 167 6.58 25.63 -22.86
CA ILE A 167 6.85 24.58 -21.90
C ILE A 167 8.29 24.69 -21.44
N ASN A 168 8.51 24.55 -20.13
CA ASN A 168 9.82 24.28 -19.57
C ASN A 168 10.08 22.78 -19.68
N GLU A 169 11.03 22.37 -20.53
CA GLU A 169 11.35 20.98 -20.83
C GLU A 169 11.75 20.22 -19.55
N GLU A 170 12.68 20.77 -18.77
CA GLU A 170 13.15 20.10 -17.53
C GLU A 170 12.03 19.81 -16.54
N LYS A 171 11.10 20.78 -16.36
CA LYS A 171 9.93 20.58 -15.50
C LYS A 171 8.96 19.55 -16.04
N MET A 172 8.85 19.44 -17.37
CA MET A 172 7.99 18.45 -18.00
C MET A 172 8.60 17.05 -17.89
N ASP A 173 9.90 16.91 -18.14
CA ASP A 173 10.62 15.65 -18.01
C ASP A 173 10.62 15.15 -16.56
N GLN A 174 10.82 16.03 -15.59
CA GLN A 174 10.70 15.69 -14.17
C GLN A 174 9.28 15.25 -13.80
N PHE A 175 8.25 15.94 -14.33
CA PHE A 175 6.86 15.53 -14.11
C PHE A 175 6.59 14.15 -14.68
N ILE A 176 6.99 13.88 -15.93
CA ILE A 176 6.78 12.60 -16.60
C ILE A 176 7.51 11.48 -15.85
N SER A 177 8.78 11.68 -15.52
CA SER A 177 9.59 10.70 -14.78
C SER A 177 8.97 10.35 -13.42
N ASN A 178 8.58 11.36 -12.64
CA ASN A 178 7.89 11.16 -11.36
C ASN A 178 6.51 10.50 -11.54
N TYR A 179 5.81 10.81 -12.62
CA TYR A 179 4.51 10.20 -12.90
C TYR A 179 4.65 8.72 -13.21
N ILE A 180 5.60 8.36 -14.09
CA ILE A 180 5.87 6.98 -14.51
C ILE A 180 6.29 6.13 -13.30
N SER A 181 7.21 6.63 -12.46
CA SER A 181 7.67 5.91 -11.26
C SER A 181 6.55 5.62 -10.24
N ASN A 182 5.48 6.41 -10.26
CA ASN A 182 4.33 6.23 -9.37
C ASN A 182 3.19 5.37 -9.95
N ILE A 183 3.28 4.95 -11.22
CA ILE A 183 2.20 4.17 -11.87
C ILE A 183 2.00 2.81 -11.16
N GLU A 184 3.08 2.08 -10.88
CA GLU A 184 3.00 0.79 -10.19
C GLU A 184 2.39 0.94 -8.79
N THR A 185 2.82 1.93 -8.02
CA THR A 185 2.26 2.20 -6.70
C THR A 185 0.76 2.47 -6.76
N LYS A 186 0.31 3.29 -7.72
CA LYS A 186 -1.13 3.56 -7.93
C LYS A 186 -1.90 2.30 -8.32
N TYR A 187 -1.33 1.47 -9.19
CA TYR A 187 -1.93 0.20 -9.55
C TYR A 187 -2.11 -0.72 -8.34
N LEU A 188 -1.05 -0.90 -7.54
CA LEU A 188 -1.06 -1.72 -6.34
C LEU A 188 -2.06 -1.18 -5.30
N ASP A 189 -2.08 0.12 -5.07
CA ASP A 189 -3.04 0.77 -4.17
C ASP A 189 -4.50 0.52 -4.60
N ASN A 190 -4.80 0.58 -5.88
CA ASN A 190 -6.14 0.29 -6.40
C ASN A 190 -6.48 -1.20 -6.30
N LYS A 191 -5.59 -2.08 -6.77
CA LYS A 191 -5.76 -3.53 -6.78
C LYS A 191 -5.99 -4.09 -5.38
N TYR A 192 -5.24 -3.59 -4.42
CA TYR A 192 -5.29 -4.05 -3.03
C TYR A 192 -6.04 -3.09 -2.08
N SER A 193 -6.84 -2.17 -2.63
CA SER A 193 -7.65 -1.24 -1.83
C SER A 193 -8.60 -1.95 -0.85
N VAL A 194 -9.10 -3.13 -1.21
CA VAL A 194 -9.95 -3.97 -0.36
C VAL A 194 -9.18 -4.43 0.88
N LEU A 195 -7.92 -4.87 0.71
CA LEU A 195 -7.03 -5.26 1.82
C LEU A 195 -6.87 -4.11 2.80
N LYS A 196 -6.47 -2.93 2.30
CA LYS A 196 -6.29 -1.71 3.11
C LYS A 196 -7.56 -1.29 3.86
N LYS A 197 -8.72 -1.36 3.18
CA LYS A 197 -10.03 -1.07 3.81
C LYS A 197 -10.37 -2.09 4.90
N SER A 198 -10.13 -3.38 4.67
CA SER A 198 -10.39 -4.44 5.64
C SER A 198 -9.55 -4.29 6.90
N ILE A 199 -8.23 -4.01 6.75
CA ILE A 199 -7.34 -3.76 7.89
C ILE A 199 -7.81 -2.55 8.69
N LYS A 200 -8.09 -1.41 8.04
CA LYS A 200 -8.59 -0.20 8.71
C LYS A 200 -9.92 -0.44 9.44
N SER A 201 -10.83 -1.19 8.84
CA SER A 201 -12.12 -1.54 9.46
C SER A 201 -11.92 -2.40 10.72
N LYS A 202 -10.98 -3.36 10.67
CA LYS A 202 -10.67 -4.22 11.82
C LYS A 202 -10.03 -3.42 12.96
N ILE A 203 -9.08 -2.52 12.67
CA ILE A 203 -8.48 -1.61 13.65
C ILE A 203 -9.57 -0.75 14.32
N LYS A 204 -10.48 -0.17 13.54
CA LYS A 204 -11.62 0.60 14.09
C LYS A 204 -12.49 -0.25 15.01
N SER A 205 -12.79 -1.49 14.63
CA SER A 205 -13.55 -2.42 15.46
C SER A 205 -12.83 -2.76 16.76
N LEU A 206 -11.51 -2.95 16.74
CA LEU A 206 -10.70 -3.19 17.94
C LEU A 206 -10.70 -1.98 18.86
N ASN A 207 -10.51 -0.76 18.33
CA ASN A 207 -10.56 0.47 19.13
C ASN A 207 -11.90 0.64 19.85
N ASN A 208 -13.03 0.45 19.15
CA ASN A 208 -14.35 0.52 19.76
C ASN A 208 -14.56 -0.52 20.87
N LYS A 209 -14.02 -1.73 20.70
CA LYS A 209 -14.09 -2.78 21.72
C LYS A 209 -13.22 -2.46 22.93
N ILE A 210 -11.98 -1.98 22.70
CA ILE A 210 -11.07 -1.56 23.77
C ILE A 210 -11.71 -0.46 24.62
N GLU A 211 -12.30 0.55 23.98
CA GLU A 211 -13.01 1.64 24.67
C GLU A 211 -14.15 1.12 25.54
N LYS A 212 -15.00 0.24 25.00
CA LYS A 212 -16.11 -0.36 25.74
C LYS A 212 -15.62 -1.14 26.95
N VAL A 213 -14.63 -2.03 26.76
CA VAL A 213 -14.07 -2.84 27.87
C VAL A 213 -13.33 -1.97 28.89
N SER A 214 -12.71 -0.88 28.48
CA SER A 214 -12.09 0.09 29.38
C SER A 214 -13.13 0.80 30.25
N ASN A 215 -14.30 1.13 29.71
CA ASN A 215 -15.40 1.71 30.47
C ASN A 215 -15.95 0.70 31.49
N ASP A 216 -16.16 -0.56 31.07
CA ASP A 216 -16.59 -1.65 31.97
C ASP A 216 -15.58 -1.87 33.11
N LYS A 217 -14.27 -1.80 32.81
CA LYS A 217 -13.19 -1.87 33.81
C LYS A 217 -13.26 -0.71 34.80
N ASN A 218 -13.47 0.53 34.31
CA ASN A 218 -13.55 1.71 35.16
C ASN A 218 -14.75 1.64 36.11
N GLU A 219 -15.90 1.14 35.64
CA GLU A 219 -17.06 0.87 36.49
C GLU A 219 -16.77 -0.22 37.55
N ALA A 220 -16.06 -1.29 37.15
CA ALA A 220 -15.66 -2.34 38.08
C ALA A 220 -14.68 -1.82 39.15
N ILE A 221 -13.77 -0.89 38.79
CA ILE A 221 -12.86 -0.26 39.78
C ILE A 221 -13.64 0.48 40.85
N LYS A 222 -14.69 1.22 40.49
CA LYS A 222 -15.57 1.88 41.47
C LYS A 222 -16.21 0.86 42.42
N ASN A 223 -16.57 -0.31 41.95
CA ASN A 223 -17.21 -1.36 42.73
C ASN A 223 -16.24 -2.09 43.69
N LEU A 224 -14.93 -1.84 43.64
CA LEU A 224 -13.99 -2.39 44.63
C LEU A 224 -14.24 -1.86 46.03
N GLU A 225 -14.81 -0.66 46.17
CA GLU A 225 -15.15 -0.06 47.46
C GLU A 225 -16.19 -0.88 48.27
N TYR A 226 -17.01 -1.71 47.60
CA TYR A 226 -17.95 -2.58 48.29
C TYR A 226 -17.34 -3.58 49.24
N ARG A 227 -16.01 -3.84 49.18
CA ARG A 227 -15.31 -4.56 50.21
C ARG A 227 -15.32 -3.80 51.54
N ASN A 228 -14.95 -2.50 51.48
CA ASN A 228 -14.90 -1.65 52.69
C ASN A 228 -16.32 -1.48 53.28
N VAL A 229 -17.33 -1.38 52.39
CA VAL A 229 -18.72 -1.36 52.83
C VAL A 229 -19.11 -2.64 53.61
N GLY A 230 -18.77 -3.79 53.05
CA GLY A 230 -19.00 -5.10 53.70
C GLY A 230 -18.29 -5.23 55.04
N ASP A 231 -17.02 -4.84 55.09
CA ASP A 231 -16.16 -4.89 56.29
C ASP A 231 -16.72 -3.94 57.38
N TYR A 232 -17.13 -2.71 57.02
CA TYR A 232 -17.72 -1.74 57.91
C TYR A 232 -19.04 -2.26 58.52
N LEU A 233 -19.95 -2.76 57.67
CA LEU A 233 -21.24 -3.28 58.09
C LEU A 233 -21.13 -4.52 58.95
N LEU A 234 -20.13 -5.34 58.74
CA LEU A 234 -19.83 -6.51 59.55
C LEU A 234 -19.35 -6.10 60.96
N THR A 235 -18.48 -5.08 61.01
CA THR A 235 -17.89 -4.59 62.29
C THR A 235 -18.97 -3.84 63.12
N ASN A 236 -19.88 -3.09 62.47
CA ASN A 236 -20.91 -2.31 63.12
C ASN A 236 -22.31 -2.96 62.94
N TYR A 237 -22.41 -4.27 63.08
CA TYR A 237 -23.57 -5.07 62.73
C TYR A 237 -24.83 -4.65 63.53
N GLU A 238 -24.71 -4.55 64.85
CA GLU A 238 -25.87 -4.21 65.71
C GLU A 238 -26.41 -2.80 65.44
N ASP A 239 -25.52 -1.81 65.22
CA ASP A 239 -25.94 -0.42 64.95
C ASP A 239 -26.53 -0.28 63.51
N SER A 240 -26.16 -1.17 62.62
CA SER A 240 -26.54 -1.15 61.18
C SER A 240 -27.81 -2.00 60.90
N LYS A 241 -28.23 -2.87 61.81
CA LYS A 241 -29.22 -3.95 61.60
C LYS A 241 -30.57 -3.47 61.10
N TYR A 242 -31.01 -2.30 61.54
CA TYR A 242 -32.34 -1.73 61.24
C TYR A 242 -32.26 -0.57 60.22
N LEU A 243 -31.07 -0.27 59.68
CA LEU A 243 -30.86 0.80 58.73
C LEU A 243 -30.91 0.28 57.30
N ASN A 244 -31.40 1.11 56.37
CA ASN A 244 -31.35 0.85 54.93
C ASN A 244 -30.40 1.79 54.20
N LYS A 245 -29.83 2.77 54.91
CA LYS A 245 -28.90 3.76 54.42
C LYS A 245 -27.70 3.86 55.35
N TYR A 246 -26.49 3.78 54.79
CA TYR A 246 -25.25 3.77 55.51
C TYR A 246 -24.35 4.88 55.02
N GLU A 247 -23.73 5.63 55.89
CA GLU A 247 -22.73 6.64 55.58
C GLU A 247 -21.35 6.11 55.96
N ILE A 248 -20.51 5.89 54.96
CA ILE A 248 -19.17 5.27 55.14
C ILE A 248 -18.18 6.10 54.33
N ASP A 249 -17.14 6.62 54.96
CA ASP A 249 -16.10 7.46 54.36
C ASP A 249 -16.64 8.61 53.53
N GLY A 250 -17.72 9.29 54.00
CA GLY A 250 -18.36 10.41 53.36
C GLY A 250 -19.24 10.06 52.15
N LYS A 251 -19.44 8.77 51.87
CA LYS A 251 -20.34 8.27 50.80
C LYS A 251 -21.54 7.58 51.41
N THR A 252 -22.68 7.73 50.70
CA THR A 252 -23.93 7.09 51.08
C THR A 252 -24.14 5.80 50.31
N TYR A 253 -24.36 4.72 51.00
CA TYR A 253 -24.74 3.42 50.44
C TYR A 253 -26.16 3.04 50.86
N VAL A 254 -26.95 2.59 49.89
CA VAL A 254 -28.38 2.32 50.12
C VAL A 254 -28.67 0.84 49.81
N ASN A 255 -29.27 0.15 50.79
CA ASN A 255 -29.83 -1.17 50.56
C ASN A 255 -31.24 -1.03 49.90
N SER A 256 -31.27 -0.66 48.63
CA SER A 256 -32.46 -0.42 47.87
C SER A 256 -33.36 -1.65 47.68
N THR A 257 -32.86 -2.83 47.97
CA THR A 257 -33.60 -4.10 47.87
C THR A 257 -34.15 -4.56 49.22
N PHE A 258 -33.92 -3.78 50.27
CA PHE A 258 -34.37 -4.09 51.63
C PHE A 258 -34.03 -5.50 52.09
N LEU A 259 -32.86 -5.99 51.73
CA LEU A 259 -32.35 -7.29 52.16
C LEU A 259 -32.03 -7.26 53.63
N PRO A 260 -32.18 -8.38 54.37
CA PRO A 260 -31.57 -8.55 55.70
C PRO A 260 -30.09 -8.18 55.66
N LEU A 261 -29.58 -7.59 56.76
CA LEU A 261 -28.21 -7.03 56.77
C LEU A 261 -27.14 -8.04 56.43
N ASP A 262 -27.26 -9.26 56.91
CA ASP A 262 -26.35 -10.38 56.59
C ASP A 262 -26.33 -10.69 55.06
N GLN A 263 -27.49 -10.69 54.42
CA GLN A 263 -27.60 -10.88 52.99
C GLN A 263 -27.08 -9.66 52.19
N TYR A 264 -27.24 -8.45 52.69
CA TYR A 264 -26.69 -7.25 52.04
C TYR A 264 -25.14 -7.23 52.13
N ILE A 265 -24.59 -7.61 53.30
CA ILE A 265 -23.13 -7.78 53.46
C ILE A 265 -22.60 -8.81 52.45
N GLN A 266 -23.22 -9.98 52.34
CA GLN A 266 -22.83 -11.00 51.37
C GLN A 266 -22.94 -10.44 49.92
N ARG A 267 -23.93 -9.64 49.61
CA ARG A 267 -24.05 -8.97 48.33
C ARG A 267 -22.91 -7.99 48.06
N CYS A 268 -22.48 -7.20 49.03
CA CYS A 268 -21.33 -6.32 48.94
C CYS A 268 -20.05 -7.11 48.58
N TYR A 269 -19.77 -8.20 49.29
CA TYR A 269 -18.63 -9.04 48.94
C TYR A 269 -18.75 -9.72 47.58
N LYS A 270 -19.96 -10.09 47.16
CA LYS A 270 -20.20 -10.62 45.80
C LYS A 270 -19.93 -9.59 44.72
N ILE A 271 -20.34 -8.33 44.92
CA ILE A 271 -20.05 -7.21 44.01
C ILE A 271 -18.55 -7.00 43.92
N TYR A 272 -17.84 -6.92 45.03
CA TYR A 272 -16.39 -6.80 45.08
C TYR A 272 -15.68 -7.94 44.33
N LYS A 273 -16.07 -9.21 44.62
CA LYS A 273 -15.47 -10.37 43.95
C LYS A 273 -15.67 -10.33 42.45
N LYS A 274 -16.90 -9.97 41.97
CA LYS A 274 -17.21 -9.80 40.56
C LYS A 274 -16.38 -8.66 39.92
N ALA A 275 -16.25 -7.53 40.63
CA ALA A 275 -15.46 -6.39 40.18
C ALA A 275 -13.99 -6.78 39.98
N LYS A 276 -13.38 -7.48 40.91
CA LYS A 276 -12.00 -7.97 40.80
C LYS A 276 -11.79 -8.88 39.58
N GLN A 277 -12.72 -9.82 39.34
CA GLN A 277 -12.68 -10.69 38.17
C GLN A 277 -12.84 -9.91 36.88
N THR A 278 -13.78 -8.95 36.82
CA THR A 278 -14.01 -8.11 35.65
C THR A 278 -12.76 -7.30 35.30
N ILE A 279 -12.08 -6.72 36.29
CA ILE A 279 -10.84 -5.94 36.07
C ILE A 279 -9.77 -6.83 35.43
N GLN A 280 -9.52 -8.01 36.01
CA GLN A 280 -8.51 -8.93 35.46
C GLN A 280 -8.82 -9.35 34.02
N ILE A 281 -10.05 -9.79 33.74
CA ILE A 281 -10.48 -10.21 32.40
C ILE A 281 -10.38 -9.03 31.40
N SER A 282 -10.77 -7.82 31.84
CA SER A 282 -10.68 -6.62 31.01
C SER A 282 -9.23 -6.26 30.66
N GLU A 283 -8.32 -6.36 31.62
CA GLU A 283 -6.88 -6.11 31.40
C GLU A 283 -6.28 -7.10 30.38
N GLU A 284 -6.57 -8.37 30.55
CA GLU A 284 -6.12 -9.40 29.61
C GLU A 284 -6.66 -9.17 28.20
N TYR A 285 -7.96 -8.81 28.09
CA TYR A 285 -8.61 -8.53 26.82
C TYR A 285 -8.04 -7.29 26.14
N ILE A 286 -7.87 -6.18 26.89
CA ILE A 286 -7.30 -4.92 26.36
C ILE A 286 -5.88 -5.17 25.87
N ASN A 287 -5.07 -5.89 26.65
CA ASN A 287 -3.70 -6.21 26.24
C ASN A 287 -3.64 -7.04 24.94
N LYS A 288 -4.44 -8.10 24.83
CA LYS A 288 -4.53 -8.90 23.59
C LYS A 288 -5.00 -8.08 22.40
N SER A 289 -6.01 -7.22 22.61
CA SER A 289 -6.56 -6.37 21.56
C SER A 289 -5.57 -5.31 21.10
N ASN A 290 -4.76 -4.75 22.00
CA ASN A 290 -3.69 -3.82 21.63
C ASN A 290 -2.61 -4.52 20.80
N ILE A 291 -2.16 -5.72 21.18
CA ILE A 291 -1.19 -6.50 20.39
C ILE A 291 -1.70 -6.76 18.98
N GLU A 292 -3.00 -7.13 18.84
CA GLU A 292 -3.64 -7.36 17.55
C GLU A 292 -3.72 -6.07 16.71
N LYS A 293 -4.07 -4.96 17.34
CA LYS A 293 -4.12 -3.64 16.70
C LYS A 293 -2.75 -3.20 16.22
N ASP A 294 -1.75 -3.30 17.07
CA ASP A 294 -0.37 -2.94 16.78
C ASP A 294 0.18 -3.71 15.57
N TYR A 295 -0.08 -5.00 15.50
CA TYR A 295 0.25 -5.83 14.34
C TYR A 295 -0.40 -5.32 13.04
N LEU A 296 -1.69 -5.00 13.07
CA LEU A 296 -2.40 -4.47 11.89
C LEU A 296 -1.92 -3.08 11.48
N GLU A 297 -1.54 -2.24 12.42
CA GLU A 297 -0.96 -0.92 12.19
C GLU A 297 0.43 -1.02 11.55
N SER A 298 1.26 -1.99 11.98
CA SER A 298 2.55 -2.26 11.35
C SER A 298 2.42 -2.66 9.87
N ILE A 299 1.43 -3.49 9.55
CA ILE A 299 1.13 -3.83 8.15
C ILE A 299 0.74 -2.58 7.36
N LEU A 300 -0.16 -1.72 7.90
CA LEU A 300 -0.58 -0.50 7.21
C LEU A 300 0.58 0.46 6.91
N SER A 301 1.53 0.59 7.82
CA SER A 301 2.72 1.43 7.61
C SER A 301 3.61 0.88 6.50
N SER A 302 3.78 -0.44 6.44
CA SER A 302 4.61 -1.12 5.45
C SER A 302 4.01 -1.14 4.03
N LEU A 303 2.68 -0.96 3.87
CA LEU A 303 2.03 -1.01 2.55
C LEU A 303 2.60 -0.02 1.53
N LYS A 304 3.18 1.09 1.96
CA LYS A 304 3.75 2.12 1.06
C LYS A 304 4.99 1.64 0.29
N VAL A 305 5.70 0.65 0.84
CA VAL A 305 6.94 0.09 0.28
C VAL A 305 6.75 -1.34 -0.24
N PHE A 306 5.50 -1.82 -0.31
CA PHE A 306 5.18 -3.15 -0.80
C PHE A 306 5.35 -3.26 -2.32
N LYS A 307 5.95 -4.36 -2.76
CA LYS A 307 5.83 -4.90 -4.12
C LYS A 307 4.62 -5.83 -4.19
N GLU A 308 4.22 -6.24 -5.39
CA GLU A 308 3.02 -7.09 -5.56
C GLU A 308 3.09 -8.39 -4.76
N GLU A 309 4.26 -9.01 -4.68
CA GLU A 309 4.49 -10.23 -3.90
C GLU A 309 4.21 -10.01 -2.40
N ASP A 310 4.58 -8.86 -1.84
CA ASP A 310 4.36 -8.52 -0.44
C ASP A 310 2.87 -8.42 -0.11
N TYR A 311 2.07 -7.88 -1.04
CA TYR A 311 0.61 -7.85 -0.89
C TYR A 311 0.00 -9.25 -0.89
N ILE A 312 0.48 -10.16 -1.76
CA ILE A 312 0.00 -11.54 -1.85
C ILE A 312 0.34 -12.29 -0.54
N GLU A 313 1.58 -12.17 -0.06
CA GLU A 313 2.02 -12.78 1.20
C GLU A 313 1.20 -12.30 2.40
N THR A 314 1.04 -10.98 2.53
CA THR A 314 0.24 -10.37 3.59
C THR A 314 -1.23 -10.79 3.51
N PHE A 315 -1.78 -10.92 2.32
CA PHE A 315 -3.14 -11.39 2.13
C PHE A 315 -3.30 -12.83 2.62
N ILE A 316 -2.36 -13.72 2.30
CA ILE A 316 -2.35 -15.11 2.76
C ILE A 316 -2.22 -15.18 4.30
N GLU A 317 -1.35 -14.36 4.88
CA GLU A 317 -1.15 -14.28 6.33
C GLU A 317 -2.43 -13.83 7.05
N LEU A 318 -3.06 -12.74 6.58
CA LEU A 318 -4.29 -12.21 7.17
C LEU A 318 -5.51 -13.12 6.98
N ASP A 319 -5.57 -13.89 5.88
CA ASP A 319 -6.60 -14.92 5.66
C ASP A 319 -6.45 -16.07 6.67
N LYS A 320 -5.22 -16.55 6.90
CA LYS A 320 -4.93 -17.57 7.93
C LYS A 320 -5.31 -17.11 9.34
N LEU A 321 -5.10 -15.83 9.65
CA LEU A 321 -5.45 -15.22 10.93
C LEU A 321 -6.95 -14.88 11.04
N GLY A 322 -7.74 -15.08 9.98
CA GLY A 322 -9.18 -14.82 9.96
C GLY A 322 -9.58 -13.35 9.88
N TYR A 323 -8.66 -12.45 9.55
CA TYR A 323 -8.95 -11.02 9.40
C TYR A 323 -9.61 -10.67 8.07
N ILE A 324 -9.38 -11.50 7.05
CA ILE A 324 -9.93 -11.33 5.71
C ILE A 324 -10.52 -12.67 5.28
N LYS A 325 -11.70 -12.63 4.64
CA LYS A 325 -12.27 -13.82 4.01
C LYS A 325 -11.88 -13.84 2.53
N ASN A 326 -11.04 -14.77 2.15
CA ASN A 326 -10.68 -14.97 0.76
C ASN A 326 -11.83 -15.67 0.03
N LYS A 327 -12.43 -15.00 -0.97
CA LYS A 327 -13.41 -15.60 -1.88
C LYS A 327 -12.76 -16.30 -3.07
N LYS A 328 -11.46 -16.15 -3.29
CA LYS A 328 -10.70 -16.76 -4.38
C LYS A 328 -9.51 -17.53 -3.80
N THR A 329 -9.47 -18.83 -4.02
CA THR A 329 -8.29 -19.65 -3.69
C THR A 329 -7.08 -19.15 -4.47
N VAL A 330 -6.04 -18.71 -3.76
CA VAL A 330 -4.74 -18.41 -4.34
C VAL A 330 -4.22 -19.71 -4.96
N ARG A 331 -3.88 -19.70 -6.23
CA ARG A 331 -3.36 -20.89 -6.91
C ARG A 331 -2.03 -21.28 -6.30
N LYS A 332 -1.76 -22.58 -6.12
CA LYS A 332 -0.50 -23.09 -5.56
C LYS A 332 0.77 -22.55 -6.26
N LYS A 333 0.67 -22.16 -7.54
CA LYS A 333 1.77 -21.53 -8.31
C LYS A 333 2.09 -20.09 -7.91
N ASP A 334 1.18 -19.42 -7.23
CA ASP A 334 1.30 -18.00 -6.89
C ASP A 334 1.68 -17.81 -5.40
N ILE A 335 2.09 -18.88 -4.69
CA ILE A 335 2.50 -18.78 -3.29
C ILE A 335 3.95 -18.28 -3.26
N PRO A 336 4.20 -17.05 -2.77
CA PRO A 336 5.53 -16.49 -2.67
C PRO A 336 6.42 -17.26 -1.70
N SER A 337 7.72 -17.00 -1.75
CA SER A 337 8.71 -17.72 -0.93
C SER A 337 8.75 -17.30 0.54
N PHE A 338 8.04 -16.24 0.94
CA PHE A 338 8.10 -15.60 2.26
C PHE A 338 9.54 -15.27 2.75
N LYS A 339 10.48 -15.13 1.81
CA LYS A 339 11.87 -14.78 2.12
C LYS A 339 12.01 -13.27 2.33
N PRO A 340 12.89 -12.84 3.27
CA PRO A 340 13.17 -11.42 3.50
C PRO A 340 13.91 -10.80 2.31
N TYR A 341 14.03 -9.49 2.34
CA TYR A 341 14.77 -8.68 1.36
C TYR A 341 16.15 -8.35 1.88
N TYR A 342 17.07 -8.09 0.96
CA TYR A 342 18.46 -7.75 1.27
C TYR A 342 18.95 -6.59 0.41
N VAL A 343 19.71 -5.70 1.04
CA VAL A 343 20.53 -4.68 0.40
C VAL A 343 21.98 -4.86 0.82
N VAL A 344 22.90 -4.32 0.04
CA VAL A 344 24.33 -4.32 0.38
C VAL A 344 24.77 -2.87 0.55
N PHE A 345 25.37 -2.57 1.70
CA PHE A 345 25.94 -1.26 1.98
C PHE A 345 27.35 -1.44 2.55
N ASN A 346 28.35 -0.75 1.97
CA ASN A 346 29.77 -0.87 2.31
C ASN A 346 30.23 -2.36 2.42
N ASN A 347 29.88 -3.17 1.42
CA ASN A 347 30.15 -4.61 1.35
C ASN A 347 29.54 -5.46 2.47
N VAL A 348 28.62 -4.91 3.27
CA VAL A 348 27.88 -5.64 4.31
C VAL A 348 26.45 -5.88 3.85
N LYS A 349 26.01 -7.14 3.95
CA LYS A 349 24.62 -7.54 3.69
C LYS A 349 23.74 -7.06 4.83
N ILE A 350 22.63 -6.39 4.52
CA ILE A 350 21.61 -5.95 5.46
C ILE A 350 20.27 -6.53 5.00
N GLY A 351 19.65 -7.33 5.86
CA GLY A 351 18.35 -7.95 5.59
C GLY A 351 17.21 -7.19 6.27
N PHE A 352 16.02 -7.23 5.67
CA PHE A 352 14.80 -6.68 6.28
C PHE A 352 13.57 -7.48 5.88
N GLY A 353 12.60 -7.55 6.78
CA GLY A 353 11.29 -8.16 6.53
C GLY A 353 10.21 -7.10 6.39
N LYS A 354 9.13 -7.42 5.66
CA LYS A 354 7.97 -6.55 5.45
C LYS A 354 6.68 -7.13 6.03
N ASN A 355 6.72 -8.34 6.56
CA ASN A 355 5.61 -9.01 7.24
C ASN A 355 6.15 -9.87 8.39
N SER A 356 5.25 -10.39 9.24
CA SER A 356 5.64 -11.14 10.44
C SER A 356 6.42 -12.40 10.13
N THR A 357 6.04 -13.14 9.09
CA THR A 357 6.71 -14.37 8.67
C THR A 357 8.14 -14.09 8.19
N GLN A 358 8.35 -13.03 7.40
CA GLN A 358 9.68 -12.60 6.96
C GLN A 358 10.53 -12.10 8.13
N ASN A 359 9.94 -11.33 9.05
CA ASN A 359 10.60 -10.83 10.26
C ASN A 359 11.11 -11.98 11.15
N ASP A 360 10.26 -12.97 11.40
CA ASP A 360 10.62 -14.15 12.19
C ASP A 360 11.70 -14.99 11.50
N TYR A 361 11.57 -15.22 10.19
CA TYR A 361 12.57 -15.95 9.42
C TYR A 361 13.94 -15.28 9.49
N LEU A 362 13.99 -13.97 9.22
CA LEU A 362 15.22 -13.18 9.23
C LEU A 362 15.92 -13.22 10.60
N THR A 363 15.15 -13.03 11.68
CA THR A 363 15.68 -12.89 13.03
C THR A 363 16.07 -14.21 13.67
N PHE A 364 15.25 -15.27 13.46
CA PHE A 364 15.40 -16.53 14.22
C PHE A 364 15.87 -17.73 13.38
N LYS A 365 15.84 -17.65 12.05
CA LYS A 365 16.26 -18.73 11.16
C LYS A 365 17.58 -18.43 10.46
N GLU A 366 17.83 -17.18 10.05
CA GLU A 366 18.94 -16.80 9.21
C GLU A 366 20.06 -16.07 9.97
N ALA A 367 19.69 -15.16 10.88
CA ALA A 367 20.67 -14.35 11.60
C ALA A 367 21.47 -15.17 12.64
N LYS A 368 22.80 -14.98 12.65
CA LYS A 368 23.67 -15.53 13.69
C LYS A 368 23.54 -14.71 14.98
N LYS A 369 23.91 -15.32 16.12
CA LYS A 369 23.75 -14.72 17.47
C LYS A 369 24.57 -13.43 17.68
N ASP A 370 25.66 -13.27 16.97
CA ASP A 370 26.58 -12.14 17.02
C ASP A 370 26.23 -11.02 16.02
N TYR A 371 25.28 -11.24 15.10
CA TYR A 371 24.78 -10.20 14.18
C TYR A 371 23.92 -9.19 14.91
N TYR A 372 23.68 -8.03 14.28
CA TYR A 372 22.94 -6.94 14.89
C TYR A 372 21.52 -6.87 14.36
N PHE A 373 20.59 -6.78 15.29
CA PHE A 373 19.18 -6.56 15.10
C PHE A 373 18.86 -5.08 15.33
N LEU A 374 18.04 -4.50 14.46
CA LEU A 374 17.54 -3.13 14.57
C LEU A 374 16.02 -3.12 14.41
N HIS A 375 15.39 -2.20 15.14
CA HIS A 375 13.94 -1.96 15.07
C HIS A 375 13.65 -0.54 15.54
N ILE A 376 12.59 0.08 15.03
CA ILE A 376 12.15 1.40 15.51
C ILE A 376 11.78 1.32 17.00
N PHE A 377 12.18 2.33 17.78
CA PHE A 377 11.97 2.31 19.23
C PHE A 377 10.53 2.67 19.58
N LYS A 378 9.86 1.84 20.38
CA LYS A 378 8.47 2.02 20.86
C LYS A 378 7.42 2.23 19.75
N ASP A 379 7.70 1.81 18.55
CA ASP A 379 6.78 1.91 17.43
C ASP A 379 6.81 0.63 16.59
N HIS A 380 6.00 0.57 15.53
CA HIS A 380 5.85 -0.61 14.69
C HIS A 380 6.69 -0.47 13.44
N GLY A 381 7.43 -1.53 13.11
CA GLY A 381 8.29 -1.51 11.93
C GLY A 381 8.84 -2.89 11.56
N PRO A 382 9.61 -2.94 10.48
CA PRO A 382 10.29 -4.14 10.05
C PRO A 382 11.42 -4.52 11.00
N HIS A 383 11.72 -5.82 11.06
CA HIS A 383 13.01 -6.27 11.57
C HIS A 383 14.09 -5.97 10.53
N VAL A 384 15.16 -5.35 10.97
CA VAL A 384 16.36 -5.13 10.15
C VAL A 384 17.54 -5.85 10.79
N VAL A 385 18.31 -6.59 10.01
CA VAL A 385 19.48 -7.35 10.49
C VAL A 385 20.71 -6.99 9.70
N ILE A 386 21.78 -6.58 10.38
CA ILE A 386 23.10 -6.39 9.81
C ILE A 386 23.86 -7.71 9.93
N PHE A 387 24.27 -8.29 8.80
CA PHE A 387 25.00 -9.56 8.72
C PHE A 387 26.50 -9.36 8.99
N SER A 388 26.81 -8.73 10.12
CA SER A 388 28.17 -8.50 10.59
C SER A 388 28.21 -8.54 12.12
N SER A 389 29.28 -9.10 12.69
CA SER A 389 29.54 -9.11 14.14
C SER A 389 30.16 -7.80 14.65
N THR A 390 30.75 -7.01 13.75
CA THR A 390 31.45 -5.75 14.06
C THR A 390 31.10 -4.64 13.04
N PRO A 391 29.81 -4.26 12.91
CA PRO A 391 29.44 -3.24 11.96
C PRO A 391 29.97 -1.86 12.37
N SER A 392 30.44 -1.08 11.40
CA SER A 392 30.85 0.31 11.62
C SER A 392 29.63 1.19 12.01
N ASN A 393 29.89 2.37 12.54
CA ASN A 393 28.83 3.31 12.87
C ASN A 393 28.03 3.77 11.64
N GLU A 394 28.69 3.91 10.48
CA GLU A 394 28.01 4.20 9.20
C GLU A 394 27.00 3.11 8.79
N ILE A 395 27.38 1.85 8.96
CA ILE A 395 26.49 0.71 8.65
C ILE A 395 25.29 0.69 9.59
N LYS A 396 25.51 0.97 10.90
CA LYS A 396 24.42 1.06 11.88
C LYS A 396 23.50 2.23 11.57
N GLU A 397 24.05 3.39 11.18
CA GLU A 397 23.28 4.57 10.79
C GLU A 397 22.45 4.29 9.54
N PHE A 398 23.03 3.74 8.48
CA PHE A 398 22.30 3.33 7.28
C PHE A 398 21.17 2.35 7.60
N ALA A 399 21.43 1.31 8.39
CA ALA A 399 20.43 0.33 8.78
C ALA A 399 19.32 0.94 9.65
N SER A 400 19.63 1.95 10.46
CA SER A 400 18.66 2.71 11.23
C SER A 400 17.76 3.58 10.35
N GLU A 401 18.33 4.27 9.36
CA GLU A 401 17.56 5.02 8.36
C GLU A 401 16.67 4.08 7.53
N LEU A 402 17.17 2.90 7.17
CA LEU A 402 16.38 1.88 6.47
C LEU A 402 15.16 1.43 7.30
N ALA A 403 15.36 1.17 8.60
CA ALA A 403 14.26 0.79 9.50
C ALA A 403 13.20 1.90 9.61
N LEU A 404 13.61 3.16 9.72
CA LEU A 404 12.71 4.31 9.76
C LEU A 404 11.98 4.50 8.44
N TYR A 405 12.68 4.44 7.32
CA TYR A 405 12.09 4.60 5.99
C TYR A 405 11.00 3.56 5.74
N LEU A 406 11.28 2.29 6.04
CA LEU A 406 10.32 1.18 5.90
C LEU A 406 9.13 1.30 6.85
N SER A 407 9.29 2.02 7.98
CA SER A 407 8.20 2.37 8.91
C SER A 407 7.47 3.66 8.54
N SER A 408 7.78 4.24 7.37
CA SER A 408 7.22 5.52 6.89
C SER A 408 7.53 6.73 7.80
N SER A 409 8.62 6.66 8.56
CA SER A 409 9.13 7.72 9.41
C SER A 409 10.37 8.35 8.78
N THR A 410 10.57 9.65 8.97
CA THR A 410 11.73 10.40 8.46
C THR A 410 12.72 10.75 9.56
N VAL A 411 12.28 10.66 10.80
CA VAL A 411 13.05 10.94 12.02
C VAL A 411 12.61 9.98 13.12
N GLY A 412 13.47 9.67 14.05
CA GLY A 412 13.11 8.85 15.21
C GLY A 412 14.26 8.12 15.84
N GLU A 413 13.95 7.39 16.89
CA GLU A 413 14.88 6.57 17.65
C GLU A 413 14.77 5.12 17.19
N VAL A 414 15.91 4.50 16.90
CA VAL A 414 16.01 3.10 16.47
C VAL A 414 16.81 2.34 17.52
N LEU A 415 16.24 1.27 18.06
CA LEU A 415 16.97 0.38 18.93
C LEU A 415 17.88 -0.55 18.11
N TYR A 416 19.05 -0.84 18.63
CA TYR A 416 19.91 -1.88 18.08
C TYR A 416 20.53 -2.75 19.18
N THR A 417 20.69 -4.03 18.86
CA THR A 417 21.25 -5.01 19.79
C THR A 417 21.78 -6.21 19.03
N GLN A 418 22.59 -7.04 19.66
CA GLN A 418 22.94 -8.34 19.06
C GLN A 418 21.78 -9.33 19.14
N ILE A 419 21.63 -10.19 18.14
CA ILE A 419 20.57 -11.20 18.03
C ILE A 419 20.48 -12.09 19.29
N LYS A 420 21.60 -12.35 19.97
CA LYS A 420 21.60 -13.13 21.25
C LYS A 420 20.70 -12.53 22.36
N ASN A 421 20.45 -11.22 22.29
CA ASN A 421 19.58 -10.50 23.23
C ASN A 421 18.11 -10.45 22.79
N VAL A 422 17.76 -11.01 21.61
CA VAL A 422 16.42 -11.01 21.04
C VAL A 422 15.78 -12.38 21.26
N LYS A 423 14.65 -12.40 21.95
CA LYS A 423 13.84 -13.61 22.15
C LYS A 423 12.54 -13.50 21.38
N LYS A 424 12.03 -14.63 20.90
CA LYS A 424 10.73 -14.68 20.25
C LYS A 424 9.63 -14.28 21.23
N GLY A 425 8.71 -13.42 20.79
CA GLY A 425 7.52 -13.05 21.55
C GLY A 425 6.39 -14.06 21.39
N ASP A 426 5.26 -13.77 22.01
CA ASP A 426 4.08 -14.65 22.03
C ASP A 426 3.33 -14.71 20.69
N VAL A 427 3.59 -13.75 19.80
CA VAL A 427 2.95 -13.63 18.49
C VAL A 427 4.03 -13.58 17.42
N GLU A 428 3.76 -14.16 16.24
CA GLU A 428 4.66 -14.12 15.08
C GLU A 428 5.01 -12.68 14.70
N GLY A 429 6.30 -12.40 14.46
CA GLY A 429 6.81 -11.06 14.18
C GLY A 429 7.06 -10.18 15.42
N LYS A 430 6.71 -10.63 16.63
CA LYS A 430 7.00 -9.90 17.87
C LYS A 430 8.24 -10.46 18.57
N VAL A 431 9.05 -9.55 19.13
CA VAL A 431 10.28 -9.89 19.85
C VAL A 431 10.30 -9.29 21.25
N ASN A 432 10.91 -10.00 22.18
CA ASN A 432 11.26 -9.51 23.51
C ASN A 432 12.77 -9.25 23.55
N ILE A 433 13.17 -8.02 23.83
CA ILE A 433 14.57 -7.59 23.81
C ILE A 433 15.06 -7.42 25.24
N LEU A 434 16.14 -8.14 25.59
CA LEU A 434 16.69 -8.16 26.94
C LEU A 434 17.60 -6.96 27.22
N LYS A 435 18.40 -6.57 26.23
CA LYS A 435 19.35 -5.45 26.31
C LYS A 435 19.46 -4.80 24.93
N TYR A 436 19.44 -3.50 24.88
CA TYR A 436 19.58 -2.73 23.63
C TYR A 436 20.25 -1.38 23.89
N GLU A 437 20.73 -0.77 22.82
CA GLU A 437 21.15 0.61 22.72
C GLU A 437 20.26 1.31 21.69
N THR A 438 20.27 2.63 21.66
CA THR A 438 19.45 3.42 20.72
C THR A 438 20.29 4.31 19.85
N PHE A 439 19.82 4.54 18.62
CA PHE A 439 20.41 5.42 17.65
C PHE A 439 19.35 6.46 17.23
N ASN A 440 19.63 7.73 17.43
CA ASN A 440 18.68 8.80 17.12
C ASN A 440 18.97 9.40 15.75
N ILE A 441 18.02 9.29 14.82
CA ILE A 441 18.09 9.83 13.47
C ILE A 441 17.22 11.09 13.38
N VAL A 442 17.85 12.23 13.14
CA VAL A 442 17.17 13.53 12.98
C VAL A 442 17.00 13.92 11.51
N LYS A 443 17.80 13.34 10.61
CA LYS A 443 17.74 13.56 9.17
C LYS A 443 18.42 12.39 8.45
N PHE A 444 17.85 11.95 7.35
CA PHE A 444 18.47 10.93 6.50
C PHE A 444 19.68 11.50 5.77
N LYS A 445 20.76 10.75 5.77
CA LYS A 445 22.01 11.01 5.04
C LYS A 445 22.07 10.25 3.73
N TYR A 446 21.37 9.09 3.66
CA TYR A 446 21.43 8.16 2.54
C TYR A 446 20.15 8.18 1.72
N ASP A 447 20.27 7.95 0.42
CA ASP A 447 19.13 7.74 -0.46
C ASP A 447 18.63 6.28 -0.35
N ILE A 448 17.90 6.02 0.73
CA ILE A 448 17.36 4.68 1.03
C ILE A 448 16.47 4.16 -0.11
N ALA A 449 15.76 5.06 -0.82
CA ALA A 449 14.87 4.66 -1.90
C ALA A 449 15.61 3.98 -3.04
N SER A 450 16.79 4.48 -3.45
CA SER A 450 17.59 3.87 -4.50
C SER A 450 18.11 2.48 -4.11
N TYR A 451 18.53 2.27 -2.85
CA TYR A 451 18.93 0.95 -2.37
C TYR A 451 17.78 -0.06 -2.34
N LEU A 452 16.55 0.40 -2.06
CA LEU A 452 15.37 -0.46 -2.07
C LEU A 452 14.95 -0.91 -3.48
N LEU A 453 15.26 -0.12 -4.52
CA LEU A 453 15.05 -0.55 -5.91
C LEU A 453 15.94 -1.75 -6.27
N GLU A 454 17.15 -1.79 -5.73
CA GLU A 454 18.13 -2.88 -5.95
C GLU A 454 17.94 -4.06 -4.98
N ALA A 455 17.04 -3.94 -3.99
CA ALA A 455 16.80 -4.98 -2.98
C ALA A 455 16.35 -6.30 -3.63
N LYS A 456 17.01 -7.39 -3.26
CA LYS A 456 16.79 -8.74 -3.81
C LYS A 456 16.27 -9.68 -2.72
N ARG A 457 15.54 -10.71 -3.15
CA ARG A 457 15.22 -11.92 -2.36
C ARG A 457 16.12 -13.05 -2.83
N PHE A 458 16.70 -13.82 -1.92
CA PHE A 458 17.58 -14.95 -2.21
C PHE A 458 16.98 -16.26 -1.74
#